data_75e06a23502cfcc8d82f17058e918e99
#
_entry.id   75e06a23502cfcc8d82f17058e918e99
#
_cell.length_a   1.000
_cell.length_b   1.000
_cell.length_c   1.000
_cell.angle_alpha   90.00
_cell.angle_beta   90.00
_cell.angle_gamma   90.00
#
_symmetry.space_group_name_H-M   'P 1'
#
loop_
_entity.id
_entity.type
_entity.pdbx_description
1 polymer ?
#
loop_
_entity_poly.entity_id
_entity_poly.type
_entity_poly.pdbx_seq_one_letter_code
_entity_poly.pdbx_strand_id
1 'polypeptide(L)'
;TPNQIQCEAYGYTYDKASGTCSAFRYNTNLNRAFSNLNNSISGAGNTTQTGTNNTYIMGENNTVRGLSKNNIVTGSGNEIANSINNVSISGFLGEATASNSIVLGANTSGDLLGERQFIRCLYGRQTTNNATVSSYVNNEIGKFFVVPDNSIIYFHADAIGVRTGGTNVAGAVGDYASYVERGVIINKSGTLSIQRERDTIKTSGTITNWRLLAST
;
A
#
# COMPACT_ATOMS: atom_id res chain seq x y z
N THR A 1 -30.74 -39.42 17.24
CA THR A 1 -29.61 -38.45 17.26
C THR A 1 -28.32 -39.23 17.53
N PRO A 2 -27.31 -39.09 16.70
CA PRO A 2 -26.02 -39.73 16.95
C PRO A 2 -25.44 -39.23 18.25
N ASN A 3 -24.85 -40.13 19.01
CA ASN A 3 -24.10 -39.75 20.20
C ASN A 3 -22.73 -39.16 19.83
N GLN A 4 -22.03 -38.59 20.80
CA GLN A 4 -20.73 -37.96 20.56
C GLN A 4 -19.74 -38.90 19.87
N ILE A 5 -19.65 -40.14 20.31
CA ILE A 5 -18.70 -41.14 19.77
C ILE A 5 -19.01 -41.46 18.32
N GLN A 6 -20.27 -41.59 17.97
CA GLN A 6 -20.68 -41.83 16.59
C GLN A 6 -20.42 -40.59 15.69
N CYS A 7 -20.68 -39.41 16.22
CA CYS A 7 -20.44 -38.17 15.51
C CYS A 7 -18.94 -37.97 15.15
N GLU A 8 -18.09 -38.14 16.12
CA GLU A 8 -16.65 -37.97 15.97
C GLU A 8 -16.00 -39.11 15.17
N ALA A 9 -16.53 -40.35 15.26
CA ALA A 9 -16.03 -41.46 14.45
C ALA A 9 -16.24 -41.26 12.93
N TYR A 10 -17.22 -40.47 12.55
CA TYR A 10 -17.46 -40.11 11.14
C TYR A 10 -16.82 -38.77 10.75
N GLY A 11 -15.99 -38.18 11.61
CA GLY A 11 -15.29 -36.92 11.33
C GLY A 11 -16.19 -35.68 11.46
N TYR A 12 -17.34 -35.78 12.09
CA TYR A 12 -18.20 -34.64 12.40
C TYR A 12 -17.89 -34.04 13.76
N THR A 13 -18.30 -32.80 13.97
CA THR A 13 -18.17 -32.11 15.24
C THR A 13 -19.45 -32.27 16.07
N TYR A 14 -19.29 -32.75 17.31
CA TYR A 14 -20.41 -32.88 18.23
C TYR A 14 -20.47 -31.65 19.15
N ASP A 15 -21.60 -30.96 19.11
CA ASP A 15 -21.87 -29.88 20.06
C ASP A 15 -22.55 -30.45 21.31
N LYS A 16 -21.82 -30.43 22.43
CA LYS A 16 -22.30 -30.95 23.73
C LYS A 16 -23.44 -30.11 24.30
N ALA A 17 -23.53 -28.83 23.99
CA ALA A 17 -24.55 -27.94 24.52
C ALA A 17 -25.92 -28.19 23.90
N SER A 18 -25.94 -28.39 22.58
CA SER A 18 -27.15 -28.64 21.82
C SER A 18 -27.45 -30.12 21.56
N GLY A 19 -26.51 -31.02 21.83
CA GLY A 19 -26.62 -32.44 21.51
C GLY A 19 -26.66 -32.74 20.02
N THR A 20 -26.18 -31.80 19.18
CA THR A 20 -26.23 -31.91 17.72
C THR A 20 -24.90 -32.33 17.10
N CYS A 21 -24.98 -33.14 16.07
CA CYS A 21 -23.86 -33.51 15.23
C CYS A 21 -23.87 -32.63 13.99
N SER A 22 -22.89 -31.77 13.84
CA SER A 22 -22.77 -30.93 12.67
C SER A 22 -21.72 -31.45 11.72
N ALA A 23 -22.04 -31.39 10.41
CA ALA A 23 -21.06 -31.69 9.39
C ALA A 23 -19.81 -30.85 9.61
N PHE A 24 -18.70 -31.51 9.41
CA PHE A 24 -17.38 -30.96 9.41
C PHE A 24 -17.32 -29.58 8.82
N ARG A 25 -17.08 -28.62 9.70
CA ARG A 25 -16.82 -27.29 9.23
C ARG A 25 -15.45 -27.22 8.65
N TYR A 26 -15.39 -27.38 7.42
CA TYR A 26 -14.18 -27.24 6.87
C TYR A 26 -14.16 -26.88 5.72
N ASN A 27 -13.87 -26.46 5.23
CA ASN A 27 -12.56 -26.60 5.00
C ASN A 27 -11.86 -25.36 4.57
N THR A 28 -11.23 -24.91 5.44
CA THR A 28 -10.36 -23.77 5.36
C THR A 28 -9.21 -23.93 4.40
N ASN A 29 -8.99 -25.09 3.86
CA ASN A 29 -7.89 -25.31 2.93
C ASN A 29 -8.23 -24.99 1.46
N LEU A 30 -9.49 -24.84 1.12
CA LEU A 30 -9.88 -24.54 -0.25
C LEU A 30 -9.65 -23.09 -0.67
N ASN A 31 -9.42 -22.17 0.28
CA ASN A 31 -9.14 -20.79 -0.05
C ASN A 31 -8.18 -20.15 0.95
N ARG A 32 -6.96 -20.64 1.02
CA ARG A 32 -5.89 -20.00 1.82
C ARG A 32 -5.68 -18.52 1.50
N ALA A 33 -6.05 -18.10 0.30
CA ALA A 33 -5.99 -16.71 -0.08
C ALA A 33 -6.97 -15.82 0.68
N PHE A 34 -8.05 -16.38 1.19
CA PHE A 34 -9.10 -15.66 1.93
C PHE A 34 -9.10 -15.95 3.43
N SER A 35 -8.17 -16.74 3.94
CA SER A 35 -8.08 -17.00 5.37
C SER A 35 -7.14 -15.97 6.03
N ASN A 36 -7.50 -15.56 7.24
CA ASN A 36 -6.65 -14.71 8.07
C ASN A 36 -5.58 -15.58 8.74
N LEU A 37 -4.37 -15.58 8.19
CA LEU A 37 -3.26 -16.40 8.66
C LEU A 37 -2.12 -15.55 9.19
N ASN A 38 -1.49 -16.03 10.26
CA ASN A 38 -0.28 -15.43 10.82
C ASN A 38 -0.43 -13.94 11.20
N ASN A 39 -1.61 -13.52 11.61
CA ASN A 39 -1.81 -12.19 12.13
C ASN A 39 -1.54 -12.15 13.63
N SER A 40 -0.82 -11.14 14.09
CA SER A 40 -0.59 -10.86 15.50
C SER A 40 -1.26 -9.54 15.86
N ILE A 41 -2.23 -9.58 16.76
CA ILE A 41 -3.04 -8.42 17.12
C ILE A 41 -2.95 -8.21 18.62
N SER A 42 -2.53 -7.02 19.03
CA SER A 42 -2.42 -6.58 20.41
C SER A 42 -3.14 -5.24 20.61
N GLY A 43 -3.91 -5.14 21.70
CA GLY A 43 -4.73 -3.97 22.01
C GLY A 43 -6.20 -4.15 21.69
N ALA A 44 -7.00 -3.11 21.91
CA ALA A 44 -8.45 -3.17 21.85
C ALA A 44 -9.01 -2.65 20.51
N GLY A 45 -10.16 -3.19 20.08
CA GLY A 45 -10.91 -2.67 18.93
C GLY A 45 -10.24 -2.84 17.57
N ASN A 46 -9.10 -3.53 17.48
CA ASN A 46 -8.43 -3.78 16.21
C ASN A 46 -9.19 -4.80 15.36
N THR A 47 -9.27 -4.58 14.06
CA THR A 47 -10.00 -5.45 13.13
C THR A 47 -9.16 -5.84 11.92
N THR A 48 -9.30 -7.10 11.50
CA THR A 48 -8.76 -7.61 10.24
C THR A 48 -9.88 -8.24 9.44
N GLN A 49 -9.98 -7.89 8.17
CA GLN A 49 -10.97 -8.48 7.27
C GLN A 49 -10.41 -9.74 6.57
N THR A 50 -11.31 -10.49 5.94
CA THR A 50 -10.99 -11.76 5.28
C THR A 50 -9.84 -11.65 4.29
N GLY A 51 -8.89 -12.58 4.38
CA GLY A 51 -7.72 -12.64 3.51
C GLY A 51 -6.54 -11.78 3.97
N THR A 52 -6.63 -11.16 5.14
CA THR A 52 -5.49 -10.46 5.75
C THR A 52 -4.50 -11.47 6.30
N ASN A 53 -3.24 -11.39 5.87
CA ASN A 53 -2.19 -12.33 6.24
C ASN A 53 -0.90 -11.64 6.66
N ASN A 54 -0.15 -12.28 7.58
CA ASN A 54 1.15 -11.81 8.04
C ASN A 54 1.12 -10.34 8.47
N THR A 55 0.09 -9.95 9.20
CA THR A 55 -0.12 -8.57 9.63
C THR A 55 0.11 -8.47 11.14
N TYR A 56 0.84 -7.45 11.53
CA TYR A 56 1.15 -7.15 12.90
C TYR A 56 0.47 -5.84 13.32
N ILE A 57 -0.41 -5.90 14.31
CA ILE A 57 -1.16 -4.74 14.80
C ILE A 57 -0.87 -4.54 16.27
N MET A 58 -0.42 -3.33 16.64
CA MET A 58 -0.27 -2.90 18.04
C MET A 58 -0.95 -1.56 18.25
N GLY A 59 -1.92 -1.53 19.14
CA GLY A 59 -2.64 -0.30 19.47
C GLY A 59 -4.14 -0.50 19.53
N GLU A 60 -4.90 0.52 19.19
CA GLU A 60 -6.34 0.53 19.38
C GLU A 60 -7.09 0.94 18.12
N ASN A 61 -8.24 0.31 17.88
CA ASN A 61 -9.18 0.69 16.82
C ASN A 61 -8.57 0.75 15.40
N ASN A 62 -7.51 -0.01 15.13
CA ASN A 62 -6.91 -0.08 13.80
C ASN A 62 -7.68 -1.08 12.92
N THR A 63 -7.76 -0.78 11.63
CA THR A 63 -8.46 -1.63 10.64
C THR A 63 -7.51 -2.02 9.50
N VAL A 64 -7.41 -3.33 9.23
CA VAL A 64 -6.76 -3.83 8.02
C VAL A 64 -7.79 -4.51 7.15
N ARG A 65 -8.05 -3.91 5.98
CA ARG A 65 -9.05 -4.39 5.05
C ARG A 65 -8.59 -5.63 4.28
N GLY A 66 -9.54 -6.31 3.68
CA GLY A 66 -9.36 -7.63 3.12
C GLY A 66 -8.27 -7.77 2.06
N LEU A 67 -7.72 -8.98 1.95
CA LEU A 67 -6.66 -9.37 1.00
C LEU A 67 -5.33 -8.62 1.17
N SER A 68 -5.15 -7.87 2.26
CA SER A 68 -3.92 -7.13 2.57
C SER A 68 -2.93 -8.03 3.31
N LYS A 69 -1.63 -7.91 2.98
CA LYS A 69 -0.59 -8.83 3.48
C LYS A 69 0.69 -8.12 3.91
N ASN A 70 1.41 -8.74 4.85
CA ASN A 70 2.73 -8.30 5.29
C ASN A 70 2.75 -6.86 5.79
N ASN A 71 1.82 -6.50 6.65
CA ASN A 71 1.66 -5.14 7.12
C ASN A 71 2.02 -5.00 8.61
N ILE A 72 2.51 -3.83 8.97
CA ILE A 72 2.77 -3.42 10.36
C ILE A 72 1.92 -2.19 10.64
N VAL A 73 1.10 -2.26 11.67
CA VAL A 73 0.22 -1.18 12.11
C VAL A 73 0.48 -0.89 13.58
N THR A 74 0.82 0.36 13.88
CA THR A 74 1.04 0.80 15.27
C THR A 74 0.32 2.11 15.53
N GLY A 75 -0.26 2.25 16.72
CA GLY A 75 -0.99 3.46 17.10
C GLY A 75 -2.48 3.26 17.14
N SER A 76 -3.26 4.27 16.81
CA SER A 76 -4.71 4.21 16.99
C SER A 76 -5.48 4.74 15.77
N GLY A 77 -6.58 4.05 15.45
CA GLY A 77 -7.51 4.46 14.40
C GLY A 77 -6.96 4.39 12.98
N ASN A 78 -5.81 3.75 12.76
CA ASN A 78 -5.21 3.65 11.43
C ASN A 78 -5.94 2.64 10.54
N GLU A 79 -5.92 2.88 9.23
CA GLU A 79 -6.53 1.98 8.26
C GLU A 79 -5.58 1.62 7.12
N ILE A 80 -5.57 0.35 6.76
CA ILE A 80 -4.96 -0.15 5.51
C ILE A 80 -6.09 -0.56 4.57
N ALA A 81 -6.12 0.00 3.37
CA ALA A 81 -7.13 -0.27 2.37
C ALA A 81 -7.06 -1.72 1.82
N ASN A 82 -8.06 -2.12 1.04
CA ASN A 82 -8.13 -3.47 0.46
C ASN A 82 -6.95 -3.77 -0.47
N SER A 83 -6.42 -4.98 -0.37
CA SER A 83 -5.36 -5.49 -1.26
C SER A 83 -4.05 -4.68 -1.21
N ILE A 84 -3.79 -3.98 -0.11
CA ILE A 84 -2.58 -3.20 0.11
C ILE A 84 -1.59 -4.03 0.92
N ASN A 85 -0.35 -4.13 0.42
CA ASN A 85 0.64 -5.04 0.97
C ASN A 85 1.94 -4.33 1.32
N ASN A 86 2.70 -4.91 2.26
CA ASN A 86 4.03 -4.43 2.65
C ASN A 86 4.02 -2.98 3.13
N VAL A 87 3.08 -2.63 3.97
CA VAL A 87 2.91 -1.28 4.53
C VAL A 87 3.40 -1.25 5.96
N SER A 88 4.05 -0.16 6.32
CA SER A 88 4.26 0.24 7.71
C SER A 88 3.47 1.52 7.97
N ILE A 89 2.49 1.45 8.85
CA ILE A 89 1.70 2.61 9.26
C ILE A 89 1.79 2.82 10.75
N SER A 90 1.96 4.07 11.18
CA SER A 90 2.01 4.44 12.59
C SER A 90 1.36 5.79 12.87
N GLY A 91 1.04 6.05 14.14
CA GLY A 91 0.44 7.30 14.58
C GLY A 91 -1.07 7.21 14.79
N PHE A 92 -1.78 8.28 14.48
CA PHE A 92 -3.21 8.41 14.73
C PHE A 92 -3.97 8.75 13.46
N LEU A 93 -5.02 7.98 13.15
CA LEU A 93 -5.90 8.13 11.99
C LEU A 93 -5.16 8.23 10.64
N GLY A 94 -4.06 7.48 10.48
CA GLY A 94 -3.38 7.37 9.19
C GLY A 94 -4.11 6.40 8.24
N GLU A 95 -4.03 6.65 6.94
CA GLU A 95 -4.61 5.80 5.89
C GLU A 95 -3.55 5.38 4.88
N ALA A 96 -3.42 4.08 4.67
CA ALA A 96 -2.54 3.52 3.65
C ALA A 96 -3.34 3.02 2.43
N THR A 97 -3.13 3.66 1.30
CA THR A 97 -3.79 3.34 0.02
C THR A 97 -2.82 2.82 -1.05
N ALA A 98 -1.54 2.77 -0.74
CA ALA A 98 -0.50 2.29 -1.66
C ALA A 98 0.36 1.20 -1.02
N SER A 99 0.59 0.10 -1.73
CA SER A 99 1.51 -0.96 -1.29
C SER A 99 2.97 -0.48 -1.26
N ASN A 100 3.80 -1.15 -0.45
CA ASN A 100 5.20 -0.82 -0.22
C ASN A 100 5.41 0.63 0.25
N SER A 101 4.52 1.13 1.09
CA SER A 101 4.56 2.49 1.61
C SER A 101 4.84 2.55 3.11
N ILE A 102 5.33 3.70 3.54
CA ILE A 102 5.42 4.07 4.95
C ILE A 102 4.48 5.25 5.16
N VAL A 103 3.60 5.14 6.15
CA VAL A 103 2.61 6.16 6.49
C VAL A 103 2.77 6.57 7.94
N LEU A 104 2.80 7.87 8.19
CA LEU A 104 2.75 8.44 9.53
C LEU A 104 1.48 9.30 9.65
N GLY A 105 0.50 8.80 10.39
CA GLY A 105 -0.71 9.54 10.73
C GLY A 105 -0.38 10.62 11.76
N ALA A 106 -0.73 11.85 11.46
CA ALA A 106 -0.49 13.01 12.32
C ALA A 106 -1.81 13.76 12.65
N ASN A 107 -2.91 13.04 12.59
CA ASN A 107 -4.23 13.58 12.89
C ASN A 107 -4.42 13.83 14.39
N THR A 108 -5.42 14.61 14.71
CA THR A 108 -5.89 14.84 16.08
C THR A 108 -7.34 14.37 16.23
N SER A 109 -7.82 14.30 17.45
CA SER A 109 -9.23 13.92 17.69
C SER A 109 -10.18 14.88 16.95
N GLY A 110 -11.08 14.31 16.15
CA GLY A 110 -12.02 15.05 15.32
C GLY A 110 -11.60 15.20 13.85
N ASP A 111 -10.35 14.90 13.51
CA ASP A 111 -9.92 14.86 12.11
C ASP A 111 -10.47 13.62 11.39
N LEU A 112 -10.53 13.68 10.07
CA LEU A 112 -10.89 12.53 9.23
C LEU A 112 -9.69 11.59 9.05
N LEU A 113 -9.97 10.35 8.74
CA LEU A 113 -8.97 9.36 8.40
C LEU A 113 -8.10 9.86 7.23
N GLY A 114 -6.77 9.83 7.41
CA GLY A 114 -5.82 10.26 6.39
C GLY A 114 -5.76 11.77 6.12
N GLU A 115 -6.48 12.60 6.87
CA GLU A 115 -6.56 14.05 6.62
C GLU A 115 -5.20 14.73 6.76
N ARG A 116 -4.42 14.34 7.78
CA ARG A 116 -3.06 14.82 8.00
C ARG A 116 -2.12 13.64 8.14
N GLN A 117 -1.29 13.44 7.14
CA GLN A 117 -0.36 12.33 7.15
C GLN A 117 0.85 12.57 6.24
N PHE A 118 1.94 11.92 6.58
CA PHE A 118 3.10 11.80 5.71
C PHE A 118 3.10 10.42 5.06
N ILE A 119 3.31 10.37 3.74
CA ILE A 119 3.39 9.11 3.00
C ILE A 119 4.70 9.07 2.23
N ARG A 120 5.43 7.97 2.36
CA ARG A 120 6.58 7.65 1.51
C ARG A 120 6.26 6.44 0.66
N CYS A 121 6.39 6.55 -0.64
CA CYS A 121 6.19 5.46 -1.59
C CYS A 121 7.26 5.48 -2.69
N LEU A 122 7.40 4.36 -3.38
CA LEU A 122 8.34 4.21 -4.49
C LEU A 122 7.59 4.28 -5.81
N TYR A 123 8.19 4.99 -6.77
CA TYR A 123 7.74 5.03 -8.15
C TYR A 123 8.81 4.43 -9.05
N GLY A 124 8.40 3.78 -10.10
CA GLY A 124 9.34 3.21 -11.06
C GLY A 124 8.73 3.05 -12.44
N ARG A 125 9.60 3.02 -13.43
CA ARG A 125 9.28 2.65 -14.81
C ARG A 125 10.53 2.33 -15.58
N GLN A 126 10.43 1.36 -16.46
CA GLN A 126 11.41 1.09 -17.50
C GLN A 126 10.84 1.56 -18.84
N THR A 127 11.67 2.23 -19.65
CA THR A 127 11.37 2.51 -21.06
C THR A 127 12.40 1.79 -21.93
N THR A 128 11.96 1.35 -23.11
CA THR A 128 12.82 0.68 -24.11
C THR A 128 13.18 1.57 -25.29
N ASN A 129 12.68 2.80 -25.29
CA ASN A 129 12.91 3.78 -26.33
C ASN A 129 13.05 5.19 -25.69
N ASN A 130 13.09 6.24 -26.53
CA ASN A 130 13.19 7.63 -26.11
C ASN A 130 11.85 8.30 -25.82
N ALA A 131 10.75 7.55 -25.74
CA ALA A 131 9.44 8.11 -25.44
C ALA A 131 9.33 8.49 -23.95
N THR A 132 8.54 9.52 -23.69
CA THR A 132 8.12 9.84 -22.33
C THR A 132 7.16 8.76 -21.83
N VAL A 133 7.42 8.24 -20.65
CA VAL A 133 6.59 7.21 -20.02
C VAL A 133 6.22 7.65 -18.60
N SER A 134 5.02 7.29 -18.17
CA SER A 134 4.61 7.51 -16.79
C SER A 134 5.29 6.53 -15.86
N SER A 135 5.83 7.01 -14.74
CA SER A 135 6.21 6.17 -13.62
C SER A 135 5.00 5.82 -12.78
N TYR A 136 4.97 4.63 -12.24
CA TYR A 136 3.86 4.12 -11.44
C TYR A 136 4.31 3.77 -10.04
N VAL A 137 3.38 3.82 -9.09
CA VAL A 137 3.62 3.33 -7.74
C VAL A 137 4.08 1.87 -7.82
N ASN A 138 5.22 1.55 -7.24
CA ASN A 138 5.83 0.22 -7.25
C ASN A 138 6.09 -0.38 -8.64
N ASN A 139 6.21 0.45 -9.67
CA ASN A 139 6.32 -0.03 -11.06
C ASN A 139 5.10 -0.83 -11.56
N GLU A 140 3.96 -0.70 -10.91
CA GLU A 140 2.72 -1.37 -11.31
C GLU A 140 1.94 -0.49 -12.29
N ILE A 141 1.81 -0.93 -13.53
CA ILE A 141 1.17 -0.15 -14.61
C ILE A 141 -0.24 0.29 -14.21
N GLY A 142 -0.51 1.58 -14.35
CA GLY A 142 -1.80 2.19 -14.02
C GLY A 142 -2.01 2.49 -12.54
N LYS A 143 -1.03 2.23 -11.68
CA LYS A 143 -1.11 2.57 -10.26
C LYS A 143 -0.48 3.94 -10.01
N PHE A 144 -1.32 4.88 -9.63
CA PHE A 144 -0.93 6.23 -9.24
C PHE A 144 -1.29 6.49 -7.79
N PHE A 145 -0.62 7.46 -7.20
CA PHE A 145 -1.07 8.00 -5.92
C PHE A 145 -2.33 8.84 -6.18
N VAL A 146 -3.38 8.51 -5.47
CA VAL A 146 -4.65 9.25 -5.58
C VAL A 146 -4.61 10.43 -4.61
N VAL A 147 -4.76 11.62 -5.14
CA VAL A 147 -4.88 12.85 -4.36
C VAL A 147 -6.34 13.03 -3.94
N PRO A 148 -6.68 12.95 -2.66
CA PRO A 148 -8.05 13.10 -2.20
C PRO A 148 -8.67 14.43 -2.65
N ASP A 149 -10.00 14.44 -2.82
CA ASP A 149 -10.71 15.67 -3.15
C ASP A 149 -10.61 16.70 -2.03
N ASN A 150 -10.56 17.98 -2.39
CA ASN A 150 -10.42 19.10 -1.47
C ASN A 150 -9.17 19.00 -0.57
N SER A 151 -8.07 18.54 -1.13
CA SER A 151 -6.82 18.36 -0.41
C SER A 151 -5.64 19.11 -1.03
N ILE A 152 -4.64 19.37 -0.21
CA ILE A 152 -3.36 19.96 -0.61
C ILE A 152 -2.25 19.01 -0.17
N ILE A 153 -1.39 18.64 -1.09
CA ILE A 153 -0.25 17.77 -0.83
C ILE A 153 1.04 18.50 -1.18
N TYR A 154 1.94 18.63 -0.22
CA TYR A 154 3.34 18.94 -0.52
C TYR A 154 4.06 17.65 -0.86
N PHE A 155 4.77 17.62 -1.97
CA PHE A 155 5.56 16.47 -2.36
C PHE A 155 7.04 16.81 -2.52
N HIS A 156 7.88 15.81 -2.27
CA HIS A 156 9.31 15.81 -2.56
C HIS A 156 9.66 14.47 -3.20
N ALA A 157 10.22 14.52 -4.39
CA ALA A 157 10.57 13.34 -5.16
C ALA A 157 12.06 13.35 -5.52
N ASP A 158 12.77 12.32 -5.07
CA ASP A 158 14.13 12.02 -5.51
C ASP A 158 14.04 10.98 -6.63
N ALA A 159 14.63 11.28 -7.77
CA ALA A 159 14.59 10.38 -8.92
C ALA A 159 15.96 10.12 -9.50
N ILE A 160 16.17 8.87 -9.87
CA ILE A 160 17.36 8.42 -10.58
C ILE A 160 16.92 7.65 -11.81
N GLY A 161 17.41 8.08 -12.97
CA GLY A 161 17.32 7.33 -14.22
C GLY A 161 18.69 6.77 -14.57
N VAL A 162 18.75 5.50 -14.98
CA VAL A 162 19.99 4.84 -15.41
C VAL A 162 19.73 4.13 -16.73
N ARG A 163 20.65 4.28 -17.68
CA ARG A 163 20.64 3.51 -18.92
C ARG A 163 21.25 2.14 -18.70
N THR A 164 20.46 1.08 -18.86
CA THR A 164 20.90 -0.31 -18.67
C THR A 164 21.15 -1.05 -19.99
N GLY A 165 20.76 -0.45 -21.13
CA GLY A 165 20.92 -1.09 -22.44
C GLY A 165 20.23 -0.29 -23.57
N GLY A 166 20.00 -0.95 -24.69
CA GLY A 166 19.33 -0.39 -25.88
C GLY A 166 20.30 0.27 -26.88
N THR A 167 19.91 0.30 -28.16
CA THR A 167 20.74 0.81 -29.26
C THR A 167 20.29 2.18 -29.79
N ASN A 168 19.03 2.56 -29.57
CA ASN A 168 18.39 3.73 -30.20
C ASN A 168 18.12 4.90 -29.25
N VAL A 169 18.98 5.11 -28.27
CA VAL A 169 18.85 6.19 -27.29
C VAL A 169 20.17 6.90 -27.09
N ALA A 170 20.10 8.18 -26.75
CA ALA A 170 21.29 8.98 -26.47
C ALA A 170 22.05 8.45 -25.23
N GLY A 171 23.35 8.61 -25.22
CA GLY A 171 24.23 8.20 -24.12
C GLY A 171 24.79 6.78 -24.27
N ALA A 172 25.48 6.31 -23.24
CA ALA A 172 26.09 4.99 -23.13
C ALA A 172 25.45 4.18 -21.99
N VAL A 173 25.62 2.86 -21.99
CA VAL A 173 25.24 2.01 -20.87
C VAL A 173 25.98 2.47 -19.61
N GLY A 174 25.25 2.62 -18.51
CA GLY A 174 25.76 3.18 -17.27
C GLY A 174 25.58 4.70 -17.10
N ASP A 175 25.17 5.41 -18.16
CA ASP A 175 24.83 6.82 -18.03
C ASP A 175 23.61 6.98 -17.11
N TYR A 176 23.61 8.07 -16.33
CA TYR A 176 22.57 8.33 -15.35
C TYR A 176 22.20 9.81 -15.28
N ALA A 177 21.00 10.07 -14.77
CA ALA A 177 20.55 11.39 -14.39
C ALA A 177 19.84 11.32 -13.03
N SER A 178 20.13 12.28 -12.18
CA SER A 178 19.50 12.40 -10.86
C SER A 178 18.85 13.77 -10.75
N TYR A 179 17.61 13.77 -10.27
CA TYR A 179 16.77 14.95 -10.11
C TYR A 179 16.14 14.97 -8.73
N VAL A 180 15.89 16.17 -8.23
CA VAL A 180 14.96 16.43 -7.14
C VAL A 180 13.83 17.28 -7.68
N GLU A 181 12.60 16.89 -7.41
CA GLU A 181 11.42 17.67 -7.74
C GLU A 181 10.58 17.84 -6.49
N ARG A 182 10.15 19.06 -6.22
CA ARG A 182 9.33 19.40 -5.07
C ARG A 182 8.22 20.36 -5.47
N GLY A 183 7.12 20.32 -4.75
CA GLY A 183 6.02 21.20 -5.08
C GLY A 183 4.76 20.92 -4.30
N VAL A 184 3.70 21.50 -4.78
CA VAL A 184 2.37 21.38 -4.20
C VAL A 184 1.40 20.87 -5.25
N ILE A 185 0.63 19.87 -4.90
CA ILE A 185 -0.51 19.40 -5.67
C ILE A 185 -1.76 19.81 -4.92
N ILE A 186 -2.67 20.46 -5.61
CA ILE A 186 -3.95 20.90 -5.05
C ILE A 186 -5.05 20.18 -5.82
N ASN A 187 -5.92 19.50 -5.10
CA ASN A 187 -7.16 18.97 -5.65
C ASN A 187 -8.34 19.81 -5.09
N LYS A 188 -8.97 20.60 -5.94
CA LYS A 188 -10.12 21.38 -5.57
C LYS A 188 -11.34 20.92 -6.35
N SER A 189 -12.27 20.28 -5.66
CA SER A 189 -13.53 19.75 -6.25
C SER A 189 -13.27 18.89 -7.52
N GLY A 190 -12.31 17.95 -7.41
CA GLY A 190 -11.92 17.05 -8.50
C GLY A 190 -11.00 17.67 -9.57
N THR A 191 -10.67 18.96 -9.44
CA THR A 191 -9.74 19.61 -10.36
C THR A 191 -8.34 19.66 -9.77
N LEU A 192 -7.40 18.94 -10.42
CA LEU A 192 -6.01 18.88 -10.00
C LEU A 192 -5.21 20.05 -10.62
N SER A 193 -4.38 20.66 -9.79
CA SER A 193 -3.35 21.60 -10.23
C SER A 193 -2.03 21.32 -9.54
N ILE A 194 -0.93 21.61 -10.19
CA ILE A 194 0.40 21.38 -9.67
C ILE A 194 1.27 22.63 -9.84
N GLN A 195 1.98 22.98 -8.77
CA GLN A 195 3.07 23.95 -8.78
C GLN A 195 4.33 23.24 -8.34
N ARG A 196 5.40 23.36 -9.08
CA ARG A 196 6.62 22.57 -8.84
C ARG A 196 7.89 23.29 -9.24
N GLU A 197 8.96 22.87 -8.59
CA GLU A 197 10.33 23.24 -8.88
C GLU A 197 11.16 21.98 -9.03
N ARG A 198 12.10 22.00 -9.95
CA ARG A 198 12.98 20.85 -10.20
C ARG A 198 14.42 21.29 -10.24
N ASP A 199 15.24 20.55 -9.52
CA ASP A 199 16.68 20.69 -9.52
C ASP A 199 17.32 19.46 -10.20
N THR A 200 18.24 19.71 -11.13
CA THR A 200 19.12 18.67 -11.67
C THR A 200 20.30 18.51 -10.74
N ILE A 201 20.41 17.38 -10.07
CA ILE A 201 21.50 17.14 -9.12
C ILE A 201 22.76 16.74 -9.88
N LYS A 202 22.66 15.76 -10.77
CA LYS A 202 23.79 15.32 -11.59
C LYS A 202 23.30 14.57 -12.82
N THR A 203 24.03 14.76 -13.92
CA THR A 203 23.89 13.97 -15.14
C THR A 203 25.27 13.49 -15.57
N SER A 204 25.34 12.31 -16.15
CA SER A 204 26.56 11.79 -16.79
C SER A 204 26.45 11.90 -18.30
N GLY A 205 27.58 12.07 -18.96
CA GLY A 205 27.72 11.99 -20.41
C GLY A 205 26.85 12.97 -21.20
N THR A 206 26.34 12.50 -22.31
CA THR A 206 25.60 13.29 -23.32
C THR A 206 24.08 13.28 -23.13
N ILE A 207 23.57 12.92 -21.94
CA ILE A 207 22.14 12.80 -21.68
C ILE A 207 21.48 14.17 -21.42
N THR A 208 21.42 15.01 -22.39
CA THR A 208 20.86 16.36 -22.25
C THR A 208 19.33 16.41 -22.19
N ASN A 209 18.65 15.32 -22.56
CA ASN A 209 17.19 15.31 -22.76
C ASN A 209 16.39 14.46 -21.76
N TRP A 210 17.05 13.84 -20.79
CA TRP A 210 16.34 13.12 -19.76
C TRP A 210 15.65 14.09 -18.80
N ARG A 211 14.39 13.81 -18.49
CA ARG A 211 13.60 14.64 -17.58
C ARG A 211 12.77 13.76 -16.67
N LEU A 212 12.66 14.18 -15.44
CA LEU A 212 11.56 13.78 -14.56
C LEU A 212 10.54 14.93 -14.55
N LEU A 213 9.28 14.61 -14.62
CA LEU A 213 8.19 15.57 -14.53
C LEU A 213 7.06 14.97 -13.68
N ALA A 214 6.72 15.59 -12.56
CA ALA A 214 5.44 15.34 -11.93
C ALA A 214 4.32 15.95 -12.79
N SER A 215 3.26 15.21 -13.00
CA SER A 215 2.09 15.66 -13.76
C SER A 215 0.80 15.17 -13.08
N THR A 216 -0.24 15.90 -13.28
CA THR A 216 -1.61 15.55 -12.89
C THR A 216 -2.36 14.95 -14.05
#